data_98d3679cbbd0fcc93058d70ec44004ff
#
_entry.id   98d3679cbbd0fcc93058d70ec44004ff
#
_cell.length_a   1.000
_cell.length_b   1.000
_cell.length_c   1.000
_cell.angle_alpha   90.00
_cell.angle_beta   90.00
_cell.angle_gamma   90.00
#
_symmetry.space_group_name_H-M   'P 1'
#
loop_
_entity.id
_entity.type
_entity.pdbx_description
1 polymer ?
#
loop_
_entity_poly.entity_id
_entity_poly.type
_entity_poly.pdbx_seq_one_letter_code
_entity_poly.pdbx_strand_id
1 'polypeptide(L)'
;MKNYTLTKEALIRVAKTFIQALIAFLVVALPTIDFTQEKSALKAALLGVLASAVAAGLSAVMNIEQKGGSNGMKFSAWVKKFIGKKTNYDGVYGVQCVDLIDCYIHECLGLNKGFWGNAKYWWTNRKSSAWLKKNFVFITPTYKNGELKKGDIGIRTSGTYGHIFVIAEPTKNGKVKYYDQNATGNGDKMTLREKAYNSSTVNGILRPKDQTNLKEAKIYKNVKANGGLFAYKALADKEAYTIILNGAKVELVTASAGTKKIKGKKYTMSKVKYGSATYYVAKAYLK
;
A
#
# COMPACT_ATOMS: atom_id res chain seq x y z
N MET A 1 16.10 13.29 14.96
CA MET A 1 16.68 12.18 14.20
C MET A 1 15.95 10.89 14.62
N LYS A 2 15.25 10.20 13.71
CA LYS A 2 14.64 8.90 14.02
C LYS A 2 15.74 7.85 14.01
N ASN A 3 15.96 7.19 15.12
CA ASN A 3 16.85 6.02 15.19
C ASN A 3 16.19 4.88 14.38
N TYR A 4 16.70 4.64 13.17
CA TYR A 4 16.35 3.46 12.38
C TYR A 4 17.13 2.27 12.98
N THR A 5 16.49 1.49 13.82
CA THR A 5 17.01 0.18 14.22
C THR A 5 16.79 -0.80 13.09
N LEU A 6 17.84 -1.11 12.32
CA LEU A 6 17.80 -2.19 11.34
C LEU A 6 17.51 -3.51 12.06
N THR A 7 16.50 -4.24 11.62
CA THR A 7 16.23 -5.56 12.18
C THR A 7 17.36 -6.53 11.83
N LYS A 8 17.63 -7.53 12.67
CA LYS A 8 18.64 -8.56 12.42
C LYS A 8 18.48 -9.21 11.04
N GLU A 9 17.24 -9.42 10.60
CA GLU A 9 16.93 -10.00 9.29
C GLU A 9 17.24 -9.06 8.12
N ALA A 10 17.04 -7.74 8.29
CA ALA A 10 17.43 -6.74 7.30
C ALA A 10 18.95 -6.68 7.14
N LEU A 11 19.69 -6.69 8.24
CA LEU A 11 21.17 -6.74 8.24
C LEU A 11 21.69 -8.01 7.54
N ILE A 12 21.08 -9.16 7.80
CA ILE A 12 21.47 -10.43 7.15
C ILE A 12 21.23 -10.37 5.64
N ARG A 13 20.11 -9.78 5.18
CA ARG A 13 19.82 -9.62 3.74
C ARG A 13 20.83 -8.68 3.08
N VAL A 14 21.10 -7.54 3.69
CA VAL A 14 22.11 -6.58 3.20
C VAL A 14 23.47 -7.25 3.06
N ALA A 15 23.92 -7.95 4.10
CA ALA A 15 25.20 -8.63 4.09
C ALA A 15 25.27 -9.72 3.00
N LYS A 16 24.24 -10.56 2.87
CA LYS A 16 24.18 -11.59 1.82
C LYS A 16 24.26 -11.00 0.41
N THR A 17 23.52 -9.90 0.14
CA THR A 17 23.52 -9.29 -1.19
C THR A 17 24.85 -8.60 -1.49
N PHE A 18 25.46 -7.96 -0.49
CA PHE A 18 26.79 -7.40 -0.63
C PHE A 18 27.81 -8.46 -1.01
N ILE A 19 27.86 -9.57 -0.26
CA ILE A 19 28.77 -10.70 -0.51
C ILE A 19 28.53 -11.33 -1.89
N GLN A 20 27.27 -11.55 -2.28
CA GLN A 20 26.94 -12.10 -3.59
C GLN A 20 27.39 -11.19 -4.75
N ALA A 21 27.19 -9.88 -4.64
CA ALA A 21 27.64 -8.93 -5.65
C ALA A 21 29.16 -8.83 -5.72
N LEU A 22 29.85 -8.87 -4.56
CA LEU A 22 31.30 -8.91 -4.47
C LEU A 22 31.87 -10.16 -5.15
N ILE A 23 31.34 -11.35 -4.84
CA ILE A 23 31.76 -12.62 -5.44
C ILE A 23 31.51 -12.62 -6.94
N ALA A 24 30.33 -12.21 -7.39
CA ALA A 24 30.00 -12.16 -8.81
C ALA A 24 30.96 -11.27 -9.60
N PHE A 25 31.32 -10.09 -9.03
CA PHE A 25 32.30 -9.20 -9.64
C PHE A 25 33.70 -9.83 -9.69
N LEU A 26 34.16 -10.44 -8.61
CA LEU A 26 35.47 -11.07 -8.53
C LEU A 26 35.63 -12.24 -9.51
N VAL A 27 34.59 -13.06 -9.67
CA VAL A 27 34.57 -14.17 -10.64
C VAL A 27 34.79 -13.70 -12.07
N VAL A 28 34.26 -12.53 -12.43
CA VAL A 28 34.41 -11.95 -13.78
C VAL A 28 35.75 -11.20 -13.92
N ALA A 29 36.18 -10.50 -12.91
CA ALA A 29 37.30 -9.59 -13.00
C ALA A 29 38.66 -10.27 -12.76
N LEU A 30 38.78 -11.27 -11.89
CA LEU A 30 40.04 -11.95 -11.61
C LEU A 30 40.66 -12.63 -12.83
N PRO A 31 39.93 -13.33 -13.72
CA PRO A 31 40.50 -13.93 -14.93
C PRO A 31 41.06 -12.89 -15.92
N THR A 32 40.72 -11.60 -15.79
CA THR A 32 41.23 -10.56 -16.67
C THR A 32 42.58 -10.00 -16.24
N ILE A 33 43.08 -10.41 -15.06
CA ILE A 33 44.37 -9.93 -14.53
C ILE A 33 45.49 -10.77 -15.14
N ASP A 34 46.44 -10.08 -15.77
CA ASP A 34 47.71 -10.69 -16.21
C ASP A 34 48.65 -10.84 -15.02
N PHE A 35 48.83 -12.06 -14.53
CA PHE A 35 49.70 -12.41 -13.41
C PHE A 35 51.20 -12.47 -13.76
N THR A 36 51.56 -12.26 -15.02
CA THR A 36 52.97 -12.22 -15.48
C THR A 36 53.62 -10.84 -15.37
N GLN A 37 52.82 -9.84 -15.03
CA GLN A 37 53.28 -8.44 -14.90
C GLN A 37 54.20 -8.22 -13.66
N GLU A 38 54.95 -7.14 -13.70
CA GLU A 38 55.75 -6.71 -12.54
C GLU A 38 54.93 -6.55 -11.26
N LYS A 39 55.53 -6.83 -10.11
CA LYS A 39 54.87 -6.79 -8.78
C LYS A 39 54.08 -5.50 -8.51
N SER A 40 54.59 -4.34 -8.95
CA SER A 40 53.96 -3.04 -8.78
C SER A 40 52.67 -2.91 -9.60
N ALA A 41 52.70 -3.33 -10.87
CA ALA A 41 51.56 -3.31 -11.78
C ALA A 41 50.48 -4.32 -11.35
N LEU A 42 50.91 -5.51 -10.93
CA LEU A 42 50.01 -6.52 -10.41
C LEU A 42 49.28 -6.05 -9.13
N LYS A 43 49.99 -5.40 -8.20
CA LYS A 43 49.43 -4.81 -6.99
C LYS A 43 48.38 -3.74 -7.33
N ALA A 44 48.67 -2.87 -8.29
CA ALA A 44 47.71 -1.82 -8.73
C ALA A 44 46.45 -2.44 -9.37
N ALA A 45 46.61 -3.46 -10.23
CA ALA A 45 45.48 -4.17 -10.85
C ALA A 45 44.60 -4.84 -9.81
N LEU A 46 45.16 -5.53 -8.84
CA LEU A 46 44.42 -6.18 -7.75
C LEU A 46 43.67 -5.19 -6.87
N LEU A 47 44.31 -4.04 -6.53
CA LEU A 47 43.65 -2.98 -5.77
C LEU A 47 42.49 -2.37 -6.55
N GLY A 48 42.64 -2.16 -7.87
CA GLY A 48 41.58 -1.68 -8.74
C GLY A 48 40.36 -2.63 -8.80
N VAL A 49 40.63 -3.93 -8.92
CA VAL A 49 39.57 -4.95 -8.90
C VAL A 49 38.87 -4.99 -7.53
N LEU A 50 39.61 -4.92 -6.44
CA LEU A 50 39.03 -4.92 -5.08
C LEU A 50 38.17 -3.68 -4.85
N ALA A 51 38.66 -2.48 -5.23
CA ALA A 51 37.89 -1.25 -5.11
C ALA A 51 36.58 -1.29 -5.93
N SER A 52 36.66 -1.82 -7.16
CA SER A 52 35.48 -1.99 -8.03
C SER A 52 34.48 -3.02 -7.47
N ALA A 53 34.99 -4.12 -6.89
CA ALA A 53 34.16 -5.13 -6.25
C ALA A 53 33.40 -4.57 -5.02
N VAL A 54 34.07 -3.77 -4.20
CA VAL A 54 33.45 -3.06 -3.05
C VAL A 54 32.39 -2.07 -3.55
N ALA A 55 32.67 -1.30 -4.60
CA ALA A 55 31.72 -0.38 -5.20
C ALA A 55 30.47 -1.10 -5.75
N ALA A 56 30.66 -2.26 -6.41
CA ALA A 56 29.56 -3.10 -6.89
C ALA A 56 28.70 -3.64 -5.73
N GLY A 57 29.35 -4.10 -4.65
CA GLY A 57 28.66 -4.55 -3.43
C GLY A 57 27.86 -3.42 -2.78
N LEU A 58 28.41 -2.23 -2.62
CA LEU A 58 27.71 -1.05 -2.09
C LEU A 58 26.55 -0.63 -2.99
N SER A 59 26.73 -0.61 -4.32
CA SER A 59 25.64 -0.33 -5.26
C SER A 59 24.50 -1.32 -5.16
N ALA A 60 24.82 -2.62 -4.97
CA ALA A 60 23.80 -3.65 -4.77
C ALA A 60 23.03 -3.45 -3.47
N VAL A 61 23.69 -3.05 -2.37
CA VAL A 61 23.07 -2.70 -1.08
C VAL A 61 22.19 -1.45 -1.23
N MET A 62 22.68 -0.40 -1.87
CA MET A 62 21.91 0.83 -2.12
C MET A 62 20.66 0.53 -3.00
N ASN A 63 20.76 -0.39 -3.95
CA ASN A 63 19.63 -0.85 -4.76
C ASN A 63 18.63 -1.71 -3.97
N ILE A 64 19.07 -2.39 -2.89
CA ILE A 64 18.17 -3.08 -1.95
C ILE A 64 17.42 -2.05 -1.12
N GLU A 65 18.07 -1.01 -0.64
CA GLU A 65 17.40 0.09 0.06
C GLU A 65 16.41 0.82 -0.86
N GLN A 66 16.72 0.93 -2.15
CA GLN A 66 15.78 1.45 -3.16
C GLN A 66 14.67 0.47 -3.54
N LYS A 67 14.90 -0.87 -3.48
CA LYS A 67 13.87 -1.91 -3.63
C LYS A 67 13.16 -2.24 -2.32
N GLY A 68 13.82 -2.05 -1.19
CA GLY A 68 13.25 -2.01 0.14
C GLY A 68 12.74 -0.60 0.43
N GLY A 69 11.86 -0.09 -0.42
CA GLY A 69 10.99 1.00 -0.01
C GLY A 69 10.45 0.60 1.36
N SER A 70 10.54 1.49 2.34
CA SER A 70 10.04 1.25 3.69
C SER A 70 8.77 0.42 3.55
N ASN A 71 8.67 -0.72 4.25
CA ASN A 71 7.42 -1.49 4.22
C ASN A 71 6.32 -0.51 4.59
N GLY A 72 5.69 0.08 3.58
CA GLY A 72 4.70 1.13 3.77
C GLY A 72 3.64 0.62 4.74
N MET A 73 3.06 1.50 5.51
CA MET A 73 2.01 1.09 6.44
C MET A 73 0.74 0.65 5.67
N LYS A 74 -0.06 -0.22 6.29
CA LYS A 74 -1.36 -0.60 5.72
C LYS A 74 -2.24 0.63 5.50
N PHE A 75 -3.02 0.60 4.42
CA PHE A 75 -3.91 1.70 4.04
C PHE A 75 -4.83 2.17 5.18
N SER A 76 -5.42 1.24 5.93
CA SER A 76 -6.24 1.56 7.10
C SER A 76 -5.47 2.29 8.20
N ALA A 77 -4.20 1.90 8.42
CA ALA A 77 -3.33 2.58 9.38
C ALA A 77 -2.94 3.99 8.90
N TRP A 78 -2.69 4.15 7.60
CA TRP A 78 -2.43 5.45 6.97
C TRP A 78 -3.65 6.37 7.12
N VAL A 79 -4.84 5.90 6.78
CA VAL A 79 -6.07 6.67 6.97
C VAL A 79 -6.24 7.10 8.44
N LYS A 80 -6.09 6.16 9.39
CA LYS A 80 -6.18 6.47 10.83
C LYS A 80 -5.17 7.51 11.29
N LYS A 81 -3.97 7.50 10.71
CA LYS A 81 -2.89 8.46 11.04
C LYS A 81 -3.21 9.87 10.58
N PHE A 82 -3.80 10.03 9.38
CA PHE A 82 -3.93 11.32 8.71
C PHE A 82 -5.34 11.93 8.69
N ILE A 83 -6.40 11.13 8.83
CA ILE A 83 -7.78 11.64 8.84
C ILE A 83 -7.94 12.73 9.90
N GLY A 84 -8.55 13.86 9.53
CA GLY A 84 -8.74 15.01 10.39
C GLY A 84 -7.49 15.86 10.63
N LYS A 85 -6.34 15.56 10.02
CA LYS A 85 -5.09 16.31 10.14
C LYS A 85 -4.79 17.10 8.87
N LYS A 86 -4.00 18.14 8.99
CA LYS A 86 -3.38 18.91 7.92
C LYS A 86 -1.98 18.36 7.67
N THR A 87 -1.62 18.14 6.43
CA THR A 87 -0.31 17.65 6.02
C THR A 87 0.33 18.67 5.08
N ASN A 88 1.52 19.11 5.42
CA ASN A 88 2.43 19.87 4.55
C ASN A 88 3.70 19.02 4.45
N TYR A 89 3.82 18.23 3.38
CA TYR A 89 4.87 17.20 3.23
C TYR A 89 6.24 17.80 2.97
N ASP A 90 6.29 18.81 2.10
CA ASP A 90 7.55 19.45 1.69
C ASP A 90 7.86 20.72 2.48
N GLY A 91 6.94 21.22 3.31
CA GLY A 91 7.09 22.43 4.09
C GLY A 91 6.95 23.73 3.29
N VAL A 92 6.53 23.65 2.01
CA VAL A 92 6.46 24.77 1.09
C VAL A 92 5.04 25.02 0.65
N TYR A 93 4.66 26.28 0.45
CA TYR A 93 3.32 26.73 0.00
C TYR A 93 2.13 26.31 0.89
N GLY A 94 2.38 25.90 2.14
CA GLY A 94 1.35 25.48 3.07
C GLY A 94 0.72 24.12 2.72
N VAL A 95 -0.51 23.89 3.18
CA VAL A 95 -1.20 22.59 3.02
C VAL A 95 -1.81 22.47 1.64
N GLN A 96 -1.29 21.57 0.82
CA GLN A 96 -1.76 21.30 -0.55
C GLN A 96 -2.33 19.89 -0.71
N CYS A 97 -3.17 19.68 -1.73
CA CYS A 97 -3.70 18.35 -2.04
C CYS A 97 -2.59 17.36 -2.44
N VAL A 98 -1.52 17.83 -3.08
CA VAL A 98 -0.36 17.01 -3.45
C VAL A 98 0.44 16.53 -2.24
N ASP A 99 0.50 17.29 -1.14
CA ASP A 99 1.18 16.86 0.08
C ASP A 99 0.58 15.60 0.68
N LEU A 100 -0.75 15.48 0.63
CA LEU A 100 -1.42 14.26 1.09
C LEU A 100 -1.04 13.06 0.22
N ILE A 101 -0.91 13.28 -1.09
CA ILE A 101 -0.48 12.22 -2.03
C ILE A 101 0.98 11.84 -1.78
N ASP A 102 1.84 12.81 -1.53
CA ASP A 102 3.24 12.55 -1.21
C ASP A 102 3.38 11.73 0.08
N CYS A 103 2.61 12.07 1.12
CA CYS A 103 2.52 11.25 2.34
C CYS A 103 1.96 9.85 2.05
N TYR A 104 0.96 9.73 1.19
CA TYR A 104 0.40 8.44 0.78
C TYR A 104 1.42 7.58 0.05
N ILE A 105 2.13 8.16 -0.90
CA ILE A 105 3.19 7.49 -1.66
C ILE A 105 4.31 7.02 -0.74
N HIS A 106 4.79 7.90 0.13
CA HIS A 106 5.91 7.59 1.02
C HIS A 106 5.51 6.62 2.14
N GLU A 107 4.45 6.94 2.88
CA GLU A 107 4.14 6.20 4.10
C GLU A 107 3.24 4.97 3.88
N CYS A 108 2.37 4.99 2.86
CA CYS A 108 1.50 3.85 2.57
C CYS A 108 2.08 2.96 1.46
N LEU A 109 2.47 3.53 0.33
CA LEU A 109 3.01 2.72 -0.77
C LEU A 109 4.49 2.35 -0.56
N GLY A 110 5.21 3.01 0.35
CA GLY A 110 6.64 2.77 0.59
C GLY A 110 7.53 3.20 -0.57
N LEU A 111 7.09 4.18 -1.35
CA LEU A 111 7.82 4.70 -2.50
C LEU A 111 8.47 6.05 -2.16
N ASN A 112 9.68 6.28 -2.66
CA ASN A 112 10.26 7.61 -2.63
C ASN A 112 9.57 8.51 -3.67
N LYS A 113 9.35 9.80 -3.32
CA LYS A 113 8.77 10.78 -4.25
C LYS A 113 9.64 10.89 -5.50
N GLY A 114 9.03 10.85 -6.66
CA GLY A 114 9.73 10.95 -7.95
C GLY A 114 8.93 11.69 -9.01
N PHE A 115 7.89 12.42 -8.60
CA PHE A 115 7.14 13.32 -9.47
C PHE A 115 6.75 14.59 -8.71
N TRP A 116 6.84 15.73 -9.37
CA TRP A 116 6.66 17.06 -8.83
C TRP A 116 5.68 17.86 -9.68
N GLY A 117 5.04 18.86 -9.07
CA GLY A 117 4.18 19.81 -9.76
C GLY A 117 2.71 19.73 -9.34
N ASN A 118 1.90 20.58 -9.97
CA ASN A 118 0.49 20.71 -9.69
C ASN A 118 -0.30 19.43 -9.92
N ALA A 119 -1.39 19.24 -9.19
CA ALA A 119 -2.22 18.04 -9.24
C ALA A 119 -2.58 17.59 -10.66
N LYS A 120 -2.95 18.51 -11.56
CA LYS A 120 -3.29 18.17 -12.94
C LYS A 120 -2.13 17.54 -13.73
N TYR A 121 -0.88 17.89 -13.38
CA TYR A 121 0.30 17.37 -14.11
C TYR A 121 0.56 15.89 -13.82
N TRP A 122 0.08 15.37 -12.71
CA TRP A 122 0.11 13.93 -12.44
C TRP A 122 -0.63 13.12 -13.50
N TRP A 123 -1.61 13.73 -14.17
CA TRP A 123 -2.31 13.12 -15.29
C TRP A 123 -1.78 13.56 -16.65
N THR A 124 -1.67 14.87 -16.89
CA THR A 124 -1.30 15.39 -18.22
C THR A 124 0.11 14.97 -18.63
N ASN A 125 1.06 14.95 -17.69
CA ASN A 125 2.47 14.63 -17.93
C ASN A 125 2.85 13.18 -17.60
N ARG A 126 1.88 12.32 -17.29
CA ARG A 126 2.13 10.94 -16.83
C ARG A 126 2.96 10.11 -17.81
N LYS A 127 2.75 10.31 -19.12
CA LYS A 127 3.44 9.54 -20.16
C LYS A 127 4.92 9.93 -20.33
N SER A 128 5.31 11.14 -19.95
CA SER A 128 6.71 11.59 -19.97
C SER A 128 7.50 11.21 -18.71
N SER A 129 6.83 10.95 -17.59
CA SER A 129 7.46 10.57 -16.33
C SER A 129 7.82 9.08 -16.27
N ALA A 130 9.13 8.77 -16.27
CA ALA A 130 9.62 7.41 -16.08
C ALA A 130 9.20 6.84 -14.72
N TRP A 131 9.19 7.69 -13.67
CA TRP A 131 8.81 7.29 -12.32
C TRP A 131 7.32 6.92 -12.22
N LEU A 132 6.43 7.72 -12.81
CA LEU A 132 4.99 7.39 -12.85
C LEU A 132 4.74 6.11 -13.65
N LYS A 133 5.38 5.94 -14.81
CA LYS A 133 5.29 4.71 -15.61
C LYS A 133 5.79 3.47 -14.86
N LYS A 134 6.84 3.62 -14.06
CA LYS A 134 7.39 2.52 -13.26
C LYS A 134 6.40 2.05 -12.19
N ASN A 135 5.76 2.97 -11.48
CA ASN A 135 5.04 2.69 -10.24
C ASN A 135 3.51 2.58 -10.41
N PHE A 136 2.94 3.11 -11.49
CA PHE A 136 1.49 3.18 -11.68
C PHE A 136 1.02 2.65 -13.04
N VAL A 137 -0.19 2.11 -13.04
CA VAL A 137 -0.99 1.89 -14.25
C VAL A 137 -1.88 3.11 -14.45
N PHE A 138 -1.94 3.62 -15.68
CA PHE A 138 -2.75 4.78 -16.05
C PHE A 138 -4.09 4.32 -16.61
N ILE A 139 -5.18 4.78 -16.02
CA ILE A 139 -6.55 4.40 -16.41
C ILE A 139 -7.33 5.66 -16.74
N THR A 140 -7.86 5.73 -17.96
CA THR A 140 -8.83 6.74 -18.35
C THR A 140 -10.20 6.30 -17.85
N PRO A 141 -10.90 7.12 -17.04
CA PRO A 141 -12.18 6.73 -16.47
C PRO A 141 -13.24 6.45 -17.53
N THR A 142 -14.00 5.38 -17.34
CA THR A 142 -15.23 5.05 -18.10
C THR A 142 -16.49 5.22 -17.29
N TYR A 143 -16.35 5.64 -16.03
CA TYR A 143 -17.40 5.96 -15.04
C TYR A 143 -18.30 4.79 -14.67
N LYS A 144 -17.80 3.56 -14.77
CA LYS A 144 -18.51 2.34 -14.38
C LYS A 144 -18.33 2.05 -12.89
N ASN A 145 -19.36 1.45 -12.28
CA ASN A 145 -19.24 0.94 -10.91
C ASN A 145 -18.14 -0.13 -10.82
N GLY A 146 -17.36 -0.10 -9.72
CA GLY A 146 -16.25 -1.02 -9.48
C GLY A 146 -14.97 -0.72 -10.26
N GLU A 147 -14.95 0.31 -11.13
CA GLU A 147 -13.76 0.68 -11.91
C GLU A 147 -12.62 1.20 -11.02
N LEU A 148 -12.94 2.13 -10.12
CA LEU A 148 -11.98 2.61 -9.13
C LEU A 148 -11.81 1.57 -8.02
N LYS A 149 -10.60 1.46 -7.52
CA LYS A 149 -10.24 0.56 -6.42
C LYS A 149 -9.70 1.37 -5.24
N LYS A 150 -9.84 0.82 -4.05
CA LYS A 150 -9.22 1.38 -2.84
C LYS A 150 -7.73 1.61 -3.07
N GLY A 151 -7.25 2.82 -2.77
CA GLY A 151 -5.87 3.23 -2.93
C GLY A 151 -5.48 3.70 -4.34
N ASP A 152 -6.38 3.70 -5.31
CA ASP A 152 -6.15 4.43 -6.55
C ASP A 152 -6.00 5.92 -6.26
N ILE A 153 -5.18 6.61 -7.04
CA ILE A 153 -5.05 8.07 -6.98
C ILE A 153 -5.94 8.64 -8.09
N GLY A 154 -6.97 9.39 -7.69
CA GLY A 154 -7.86 10.10 -8.62
C GLY A 154 -7.36 11.51 -8.88
N ILE A 155 -7.45 11.97 -10.13
CA ILE A 155 -7.03 13.30 -10.56
C ILE A 155 -8.18 14.00 -11.27
N ARG A 156 -8.48 15.24 -10.84
CA ARG A 156 -9.29 16.21 -11.56
C ARG A 156 -8.36 17.22 -12.21
N THR A 157 -8.49 17.42 -13.52
CA THR A 157 -7.60 18.30 -14.29
C THR A 157 -8.14 19.73 -14.44
N SER A 158 -9.40 19.97 -14.12
CA SER A 158 -10.03 21.29 -14.23
C SER A 158 -9.45 22.29 -13.22
N GLY A 159 -9.50 23.56 -13.58
CA GLY A 159 -8.94 24.67 -12.80
C GLY A 159 -7.42 24.85 -13.01
N THR A 160 -6.86 25.91 -12.40
CA THR A 160 -5.46 26.29 -12.58
C THR A 160 -4.49 25.20 -12.14
N TYR A 161 -4.74 24.56 -11.00
CA TYR A 161 -3.86 23.57 -10.39
C TYR A 161 -4.35 22.13 -10.51
N GLY A 162 -5.66 21.95 -10.83
CA GLY A 162 -6.32 20.66 -10.71
C GLY A 162 -6.58 20.27 -9.26
N HIS A 163 -6.93 18.99 -9.04
CA HIS A 163 -7.06 18.41 -7.69
C HIS A 163 -6.70 16.94 -7.73
N ILE A 164 -6.17 16.41 -6.61
CA ILE A 164 -5.69 15.04 -6.51
C ILE A 164 -6.09 14.46 -5.16
N PHE A 165 -6.45 13.17 -5.13
CA PHE A 165 -7.02 12.51 -3.96
C PHE A 165 -6.84 10.99 -4.01
N VAL A 166 -7.03 10.31 -2.88
CA VAL A 166 -6.88 8.86 -2.74
C VAL A 166 -8.25 8.20 -2.63
N ILE A 167 -8.54 7.23 -3.48
CA ILE A 167 -9.82 6.50 -3.50
C ILE A 167 -9.96 5.65 -2.23
N ALA A 168 -11.06 5.82 -1.52
CA ALA A 168 -11.34 5.14 -0.26
C ALA A 168 -11.86 3.72 -0.44
N GLU A 169 -12.72 3.52 -1.44
CA GLU A 169 -13.37 2.23 -1.74
C GLU A 169 -13.77 2.14 -3.22
N PRO A 170 -14.08 0.95 -3.75
CA PRO A 170 -14.58 0.82 -5.12
C PRO A 170 -15.81 1.67 -5.38
N THR A 171 -15.89 2.28 -6.58
CA THR A 171 -17.05 3.06 -7.02
C THR A 171 -18.33 2.23 -6.98
N LYS A 172 -19.39 2.83 -6.43
CA LYS A 172 -20.69 2.17 -6.26
C LYS A 172 -21.82 3.19 -6.44
N ASN A 173 -22.90 2.77 -7.08
CA ASN A 173 -24.10 3.60 -7.31
C ASN A 173 -23.76 4.97 -7.97
N GLY A 174 -22.85 4.96 -8.95
CA GLY A 174 -22.43 6.18 -9.64
C GLY A 174 -21.69 7.20 -8.75
N LYS A 175 -21.19 6.76 -7.57
CA LYS A 175 -20.48 7.63 -6.63
C LYS A 175 -19.06 7.15 -6.39
N VAL A 176 -18.17 8.11 -6.10
CA VAL A 176 -16.80 7.89 -5.68
C VAL A 176 -16.60 8.44 -4.26
N LYS A 177 -16.02 7.61 -3.38
CA LYS A 177 -15.53 8.04 -2.07
C LYS A 177 -14.02 8.14 -2.08
N TYR A 178 -13.51 9.23 -1.53
CA TYR A 178 -12.08 9.51 -1.54
C TYR A 178 -11.64 10.32 -0.34
N TYR A 179 -10.36 10.24 -0.03
CA TYR A 179 -9.69 11.08 0.95
C TYR A 179 -8.94 12.18 0.22
N ASP A 180 -9.18 13.42 0.61
CA ASP A 180 -8.44 14.58 0.13
C ASP A 180 -8.14 15.58 1.23
N GLN A 181 -7.30 16.55 0.95
CA GLN A 181 -7.11 17.77 1.73
C GLN A 181 -7.03 18.97 0.80
N ASN A 182 -7.20 20.16 1.35
CA ASN A 182 -7.17 21.42 0.61
C ASN A 182 -8.18 21.47 -0.56
N ALA A 183 -9.35 20.84 -0.39
CA ALA A 183 -10.39 20.78 -1.43
C ALA A 183 -11.01 22.16 -1.71
N THR A 184 -11.00 23.04 -0.72
CA THR A 184 -11.54 24.42 -0.81
C THR A 184 -10.49 25.47 -1.19
N GLY A 185 -9.20 25.09 -1.23
CA GLY A 185 -8.09 26.02 -1.43
C GLY A 185 -7.61 26.73 -0.15
N ASN A 186 -8.24 26.46 1.01
CA ASN A 186 -7.96 27.12 2.29
C ASN A 186 -7.12 26.26 3.26
N GLY A 187 -6.43 25.25 2.74
CA GLY A 187 -5.62 24.35 3.55
C GLY A 187 -6.45 23.50 4.52
N ASP A 188 -7.61 23.02 4.08
CA ASP A 188 -8.44 22.13 4.89
C ASP A 188 -7.78 20.76 5.10
N LYS A 189 -8.12 20.17 6.25
CA LYS A 189 -7.60 18.89 6.72
C LYS A 189 -8.06 17.70 5.87
N MET A 190 -7.34 16.58 5.94
CA MET A 190 -7.75 15.32 5.29
C MET A 190 -9.15 14.92 5.73
N THR A 191 -10.04 14.77 4.76
CA THR A 191 -11.45 14.46 4.96
C THR A 191 -11.90 13.37 4.00
N LEU A 192 -12.81 12.50 4.44
CA LEU A 192 -13.51 11.57 3.55
C LEU A 192 -14.66 12.30 2.87
N ARG A 193 -14.66 12.29 1.54
CA ARG A 193 -15.72 12.91 0.72
C ARG A 193 -16.40 11.89 -0.17
N GLU A 194 -17.64 12.20 -0.54
CA GLU A 194 -18.41 11.46 -1.55
C GLU A 194 -18.89 12.43 -2.63
N LYS A 195 -18.68 12.09 -3.89
CA LYS A 195 -19.10 12.85 -5.06
C LYS A 195 -19.67 11.93 -6.14
N ALA A 196 -20.38 12.50 -7.12
CA ALA A 196 -20.73 11.78 -8.35
C ALA A 196 -19.44 11.32 -9.06
N TYR A 197 -19.45 10.10 -9.56
CA TYR A 197 -18.34 9.57 -10.36
C TYR A 197 -18.55 9.91 -11.83
N ASN A 198 -18.00 11.02 -12.27
CA ASN A 198 -18.11 11.55 -13.64
C ASN A 198 -16.90 12.40 -14.02
N SER A 199 -16.89 12.97 -15.22
CA SER A 199 -15.79 13.76 -15.76
C SER A 199 -15.53 15.10 -15.02
N SER A 200 -16.49 15.60 -14.26
CA SER A 200 -16.26 16.79 -13.42
C SER A 200 -15.51 16.46 -12.14
N THR A 201 -15.46 15.19 -11.73
CA THR A 201 -14.83 14.74 -10.50
C THR A 201 -13.51 14.02 -10.76
N VAL A 202 -13.44 13.12 -11.75
CA VAL A 202 -12.25 12.30 -12.03
C VAL A 202 -11.95 12.33 -13.54
N ASN A 203 -10.77 12.81 -13.91
CA ASN A 203 -10.31 12.82 -15.31
C ASN A 203 -9.20 11.80 -15.58
N GLY A 204 -8.54 11.32 -14.54
CA GLY A 204 -7.48 10.33 -14.62
C GLY A 204 -7.31 9.55 -13.36
N ILE A 205 -6.79 8.33 -13.50
CA ILE A 205 -6.55 7.41 -12.40
C ILE A 205 -5.11 6.89 -12.51
N LEU A 206 -4.36 6.99 -11.41
CA LEU A 206 -3.08 6.30 -11.24
C LEU A 206 -3.31 5.15 -10.26
N ARG A 207 -3.26 3.93 -10.75
CA ARG A 207 -3.38 2.73 -9.92
C ARG A 207 -2.00 2.23 -9.54
N PRO A 208 -1.66 2.15 -8.24
CA PRO A 208 -0.40 1.57 -7.81
C PRO A 208 -0.23 0.15 -8.37
N LYS A 209 0.94 -0.14 -8.96
CA LYS A 209 1.27 -1.50 -9.43
C LYS A 209 1.48 -2.45 -8.26
N ASP A 210 2.16 -1.99 -7.20
CA ASP A 210 2.23 -2.71 -5.93
C ASP A 210 1.04 -2.32 -5.05
N GLN A 211 0.19 -3.30 -4.75
CA GLN A 211 -1.01 -3.15 -3.93
C GLN A 211 -0.89 -3.88 -2.58
N THR A 212 0.31 -4.28 -2.18
CA THR A 212 0.53 -5.09 -0.97
C THR A 212 -0.01 -4.40 0.28
N ASN A 213 0.20 -3.09 0.41
CA ASN A 213 -0.26 -2.30 1.55
C ASN A 213 -1.72 -1.86 1.46
N LEU A 214 -2.34 -1.99 0.29
CA LEU A 214 -3.77 -1.69 0.07
C LEU A 214 -4.68 -2.86 0.50
N LYS A 215 -4.13 -4.06 0.55
CA LYS A 215 -4.83 -5.25 1.04
C LYS A 215 -4.77 -5.28 2.56
N GLU A 216 -5.94 -5.29 3.20
CA GLU A 216 -5.98 -5.49 4.64
C GLU A 216 -5.47 -6.89 4.99
N ALA A 217 -4.78 -6.98 6.12
CA ALA A 217 -4.41 -8.28 6.66
C ALA A 217 -5.69 -9.07 6.96
N LYS A 218 -5.74 -10.31 6.48
CA LYS A 218 -6.83 -11.20 6.83
C LYS A 218 -6.72 -11.56 8.31
N ILE A 219 -7.76 -11.23 9.06
CA ILE A 219 -7.86 -11.57 10.47
C ILE A 219 -8.57 -12.91 10.56
N TYR A 220 -7.93 -13.89 11.15
CA TYR A 220 -8.54 -15.18 11.41
C TYR A 220 -8.94 -15.28 12.88
N LYS A 221 -10.06 -15.93 13.13
CA LYS A 221 -10.58 -16.25 14.44
C LYS A 221 -10.94 -17.73 14.51
N ASN A 222 -10.80 -18.33 15.69
CA ASN A 222 -11.27 -19.68 15.92
C ASN A 222 -12.66 -19.66 16.53
N VAL A 223 -13.52 -20.56 16.11
CA VAL A 223 -14.84 -20.74 16.70
C VAL A 223 -14.67 -21.44 18.06
N LYS A 224 -15.22 -20.86 19.12
CA LYS A 224 -15.26 -21.38 20.48
C LYS A 224 -16.70 -21.49 20.94
N ALA A 225 -17.42 -22.52 20.45
CA ALA A 225 -18.81 -22.79 20.77
C ALA A 225 -19.03 -24.29 20.88
N ASN A 226 -19.36 -24.78 22.07
CA ASN A 226 -19.76 -26.18 22.27
C ASN A 226 -20.97 -26.48 21.40
N GLY A 227 -20.94 -27.57 20.64
CA GLY A 227 -21.95 -27.91 19.64
C GLY A 227 -21.88 -27.12 18.33
N GLY A 228 -20.85 -26.24 18.19
CA GLY A 228 -20.68 -25.41 16.99
C GLY A 228 -21.41 -24.07 17.05
N LEU A 229 -21.15 -23.22 16.05
CA LEU A 229 -21.65 -21.84 15.97
C LEU A 229 -22.64 -21.70 14.82
N PHE A 230 -23.86 -21.29 15.14
CA PHE A 230 -24.90 -21.00 14.13
C PHE A 230 -24.43 -19.88 13.19
N ALA A 231 -24.52 -20.15 11.89
CA ALA A 231 -24.11 -19.26 10.83
C ALA A 231 -25.29 -18.92 9.91
N TYR A 232 -25.55 -17.62 9.72
CA TYR A 232 -26.68 -17.07 8.96
C TYR A 232 -26.18 -16.40 7.69
N LYS A 233 -26.91 -16.50 6.59
CA LYS A 233 -26.57 -15.77 5.34
C LYS A 233 -26.91 -14.28 5.43
N ALA A 234 -27.99 -13.95 6.13
CA ALA A 234 -28.40 -12.58 6.43
C ALA A 234 -28.77 -12.40 7.90
N LEU A 235 -28.68 -11.17 8.41
CA LEU A 235 -29.08 -10.85 9.79
C LEU A 235 -30.58 -11.10 10.03
N ALA A 236 -31.40 -10.95 8.98
CA ALA A 236 -32.85 -11.14 9.03
C ALA A 236 -33.28 -12.61 9.03
N ASP A 237 -32.41 -13.55 8.68
CA ASP A 237 -32.77 -14.98 8.57
C ASP A 237 -33.27 -15.50 9.93
N LYS A 238 -34.39 -16.16 9.94
CA LYS A 238 -34.98 -16.75 11.16
C LYS A 238 -34.17 -17.96 11.63
N GLU A 239 -33.72 -18.79 10.69
CA GLU A 239 -32.96 -20.01 10.94
C GLU A 239 -31.50 -19.89 10.52
N ALA A 240 -30.64 -20.67 11.14
CA ALA A 240 -29.25 -20.77 10.75
C ALA A 240 -29.15 -21.56 9.42
N TYR A 241 -28.34 -21.05 8.50
CA TYR A 241 -28.06 -21.73 7.23
C TYR A 241 -27.18 -22.98 7.44
N THR A 242 -26.23 -22.88 8.38
CA THR A 242 -25.30 -23.98 8.70
C THR A 242 -24.73 -23.78 10.10
N ILE A 243 -23.99 -24.78 10.57
CA ILE A 243 -23.23 -24.74 11.81
C ILE A 243 -21.74 -24.81 11.48
N ILE A 244 -20.98 -23.84 11.98
CA ILE A 244 -19.51 -23.87 11.90
C ILE A 244 -19.00 -24.57 13.17
N LEU A 245 -18.23 -25.64 12.98
CA LEU A 245 -17.79 -26.49 14.07
C LEU A 245 -16.88 -25.76 15.07
N ASN A 246 -16.88 -26.19 16.31
CA ASN A 246 -15.95 -25.72 17.33
C ASN A 246 -14.52 -25.97 16.89
N GLY A 247 -13.64 -24.99 17.13
CA GLY A 247 -12.23 -25.02 16.68
C GLY A 247 -12.00 -24.59 15.24
N ALA A 248 -13.06 -24.52 14.39
CA ALA A 248 -12.91 -24.10 13.00
C ALA A 248 -12.32 -22.69 12.90
N LYS A 249 -11.38 -22.51 11.96
CA LYS A 249 -10.77 -21.21 11.64
C LYS A 249 -11.61 -20.48 10.60
N VAL A 250 -12.01 -19.26 10.90
CA VAL A 250 -12.81 -18.40 10.01
C VAL A 250 -12.07 -17.08 9.77
N GLU A 251 -12.20 -16.52 8.56
CA GLU A 251 -11.69 -15.18 8.24
C GLU A 251 -12.71 -14.12 8.71
N LEU A 252 -12.29 -13.20 9.57
CA LEU A 252 -13.13 -12.10 10.06
C LEU A 252 -13.25 -11.02 8.98
N VAL A 253 -14.44 -10.85 8.42
CA VAL A 253 -14.73 -9.81 7.41
C VAL A 253 -15.15 -8.50 8.08
N THR A 254 -16.03 -8.59 9.09
CA THR A 254 -16.50 -7.41 9.84
C THR A 254 -16.72 -7.80 11.30
N ALA A 255 -16.03 -7.11 12.22
CA ALA A 255 -16.06 -7.45 13.64
C ALA A 255 -17.40 -7.17 14.33
N SER A 256 -18.17 -6.20 13.82
CA SER A 256 -19.50 -5.84 14.34
C SER A 256 -20.39 -5.48 13.15
N ALA A 257 -21.10 -6.46 12.64
CA ALA A 257 -21.92 -6.36 11.43
C ALA A 257 -23.41 -6.11 11.72
N GLY A 258 -23.76 -5.91 12.98
CA GLY A 258 -25.15 -5.70 13.42
C GLY A 258 -25.48 -6.54 14.64
N THR A 259 -26.76 -6.62 14.98
CA THR A 259 -27.27 -7.42 16.10
C THR A 259 -28.35 -8.38 15.63
N LYS A 260 -28.49 -9.52 16.32
CA LYS A 260 -29.51 -10.53 16.05
C LYS A 260 -30.01 -11.13 17.36
N LYS A 261 -31.32 -11.38 17.45
CA LYS A 261 -31.92 -12.11 18.58
C LYS A 261 -31.95 -13.60 18.21
N ILE A 262 -31.32 -14.45 19.03
CA ILE A 262 -31.26 -15.90 18.83
C ILE A 262 -31.78 -16.55 20.10
N LYS A 263 -32.84 -17.36 20.00
CA LYS A 263 -33.50 -18.01 21.18
C LYS A 263 -33.73 -17.01 22.33
N GLY A 264 -34.32 -15.85 22.01
CA GLY A 264 -34.64 -14.83 23.01
C GLY A 264 -33.49 -13.90 23.40
N LYS A 265 -32.22 -14.27 23.22
CA LYS A 265 -31.03 -13.49 23.62
C LYS A 265 -30.49 -12.68 22.47
N LYS A 266 -30.13 -11.40 22.71
CA LYS A 266 -29.54 -10.48 21.72
C LYS A 266 -28.02 -10.68 21.65
N TYR A 267 -27.50 -10.87 20.44
CA TYR A 267 -26.07 -11.00 20.17
C TYR A 267 -25.59 -9.92 19.20
N THR A 268 -24.39 -9.41 19.44
CA THR A 268 -23.62 -8.70 18.40
C THR A 268 -23.12 -9.73 17.40
N MET A 269 -23.36 -9.50 16.11
CA MET A 269 -22.96 -10.40 15.04
C MET A 269 -21.68 -9.91 14.37
N SER A 270 -20.80 -10.84 14.01
CA SER A 270 -19.68 -10.61 13.10
C SER A 270 -19.98 -11.22 11.75
N LYS A 271 -19.48 -10.61 10.68
CA LYS A 271 -19.47 -11.23 9.35
C LYS A 271 -18.16 -11.96 9.17
N VAL A 272 -18.21 -13.24 8.86
CA VAL A 272 -17.05 -14.11 8.66
C VAL A 272 -17.12 -14.81 7.32
N LYS A 273 -15.93 -15.17 6.78
CA LYS A 273 -15.82 -16.09 5.65
C LYS A 273 -15.38 -17.45 6.15
N TYR A 274 -16.12 -18.49 5.74
CA TYR A 274 -15.83 -19.89 6.01
C TYR A 274 -15.96 -20.68 4.72
N GLY A 275 -14.90 -21.33 4.26
CA GLY A 275 -14.83 -21.87 2.90
C GLY A 275 -14.95 -20.77 1.85
N SER A 276 -15.79 -20.97 0.86
CA SER A 276 -16.08 -20.02 -0.22
C SER A 276 -17.18 -18.99 0.13
N ALA A 277 -17.93 -19.19 1.23
CA ALA A 277 -19.10 -18.39 1.58
C ALA A 277 -18.88 -17.45 2.76
N THR A 278 -19.76 -16.44 2.89
CA THR A 278 -19.76 -15.50 4.02
C THR A 278 -21.03 -15.69 4.85
N TYR A 279 -20.86 -15.56 6.18
CA TYR A 279 -21.91 -15.78 7.15
C TYR A 279 -21.89 -14.71 8.24
N TYR A 280 -23.04 -14.53 8.90
CA TYR A 280 -23.17 -13.78 10.14
C TYR A 280 -23.19 -14.76 11.31
N VAL A 281 -22.30 -14.55 12.28
CA VAL A 281 -22.14 -15.40 13.46
C VAL A 281 -22.07 -14.55 14.72
N ALA A 282 -22.43 -15.10 15.87
CA ALA A 282 -22.36 -14.38 17.12
C ALA A 282 -20.90 -14.13 17.50
N LYS A 283 -20.52 -12.84 17.64
CA LYS A 283 -19.15 -12.35 17.89
C LYS A 283 -18.53 -12.93 19.15
N ALA A 284 -19.35 -13.16 20.20
CA ALA A 284 -18.89 -13.67 21.50
C ALA A 284 -18.15 -15.01 21.41
N TYR A 285 -18.39 -15.79 20.36
CA TYR A 285 -17.82 -17.12 20.16
C TYR A 285 -16.62 -17.13 19.18
N LEU A 286 -16.10 -15.96 18.83
CA LEU A 286 -14.88 -15.82 18.01
C LEU A 286 -13.71 -15.40 18.90
N LYS A 287 -12.68 -16.23 18.96
CA LYS A 287 -11.45 -16.00 19.77
C LYS A 287 -10.21 -15.85 18.87
#